data_d2c8d44469ab7e5e6cfca70fa3a4565b
#
_entry.id   d2c8d44469ab7e5e6cfca70fa3a4565b
#
_cell.length_a   1.000
_cell.length_b   1.000
_cell.length_c   1.000
_cell.angle_alpha   90.00
_cell.angle_beta   90.00
_cell.angle_gamma   90.00
#
_symmetry.space_group_name_H-M   'P 1'
#
loop_
_entity.id
_entity.type
_entity.pdbx_description
1 polymer ?
#
loop_
_entity_poly.entity_id
_entity_poly.type
_entity_poly.pdbx_seq_one_letter_code
_entity_poly.pdbx_strand_id
1 'polypeptide(L)'
;MEDMQKDESIVRNNAIDIMKIIASFLVVGVNAGLLEEISPQTAYLINSVFGRMAVPFFACVTGYFLSNHERKNNNAWKRNIKSLLKYYVIFSVIYLAWDFINHNFQGMSFVDFSITIIKRFFIYGTYYHLWFFPCMIAAVTVLHFCIKWKKEKLLWFFSAILYVFGVFTYTWYGVIQGRSWIIDRLMESFDFIYIRRFITAILPFVLLGNYISEREIKKKRTTSFAEKSPCIALFLAIILNGVEIEVATCLGMINGMTGSFGLIFVIYFLFLTLLNHPLDKTGAYKIGKYCRNASVMIYGLHPIILEAIKKRTAFSGTVLWIITIILICVITYILDKGLRNQSKIRGNNKL
;
A
#
# COMPACT_ATOMS: atom_id res chain seq x y z
N MET A 1 -27.58 -24.14 -18.65
CA MET A 1 -26.61 -24.08 -17.52
C MET A 1 -25.14 -24.03 -17.99
N GLU A 2 -24.90 -23.76 -19.29
CA GLU A 2 -23.54 -23.71 -19.90
C GLU A 2 -23.06 -22.30 -20.25
N ASP A 3 -23.86 -21.25 -20.04
CA ASP A 3 -23.48 -19.86 -20.40
C ASP A 3 -22.82 -19.02 -19.27
N MET A 4 -22.52 -19.64 -18.14
CA MET A 4 -21.84 -18.94 -17.03
C MET A 4 -20.31 -19.14 -16.96
N GLN A 5 -19.65 -19.72 -17.97
CA GLN A 5 -18.23 -20.08 -17.93
C GLN A 5 -17.33 -19.37 -18.96
N LYS A 6 -17.81 -18.35 -19.65
CA LYS A 6 -16.96 -17.52 -20.50
C LYS A 6 -16.84 -16.07 -19.98
N ASP A 7 -16.62 -15.88 -18.69
CA ASP A 7 -15.97 -14.66 -18.22
C ASP A 7 -14.49 -14.86 -18.53
N GLU A 8 -13.99 -14.22 -19.61
CA GLU A 8 -12.56 -14.22 -19.93
C GLU A 8 -11.82 -13.74 -18.68
N SER A 9 -11.34 -14.69 -17.92
CA SER A 9 -10.56 -14.47 -16.72
C SER A 9 -9.40 -13.56 -17.13
N ILE A 10 -9.34 -12.36 -16.56
CA ILE A 10 -8.10 -11.58 -16.51
C ILE A 10 -7.05 -12.58 -16.08
N VAL A 11 -6.08 -12.86 -16.95
CA VAL A 11 -5.04 -13.86 -16.68
C VAL A 11 -4.41 -13.47 -15.35
N ARG A 12 -4.62 -14.35 -14.38
CA ARG A 12 -4.25 -14.07 -12.99
C ARG A 12 -2.74 -14.15 -12.88
N ASN A 13 -2.09 -13.04 -12.58
CA ASN A 13 -0.66 -12.99 -12.41
C ASN A 13 -0.29 -13.33 -10.97
N ASN A 14 0.16 -14.56 -10.73
CA ASN A 14 0.58 -15.04 -9.41
C ASN A 14 1.84 -14.31 -8.89
N ALA A 15 2.68 -13.77 -9.77
CA ALA A 15 3.86 -12.98 -9.37
C ALA A 15 3.44 -11.71 -8.63
N ILE A 16 2.36 -11.04 -9.08
CA ILE A 16 1.80 -9.88 -8.37
C ILE A 16 1.30 -10.29 -6.97
N ASP A 17 0.61 -11.43 -6.86
CA ASP A 17 0.09 -11.89 -5.57
C ASP A 17 1.21 -12.27 -4.59
N ILE A 18 2.31 -12.87 -5.07
CA ILE A 18 3.50 -13.15 -4.25
C ILE A 18 4.20 -11.84 -3.84
N MET A 19 4.34 -10.89 -4.77
CA MET A 19 4.94 -9.59 -4.46
C MET A 19 4.15 -8.83 -3.38
N LYS A 20 2.83 -9.01 -3.28
CA LYS A 20 2.03 -8.44 -2.18
C LYS A 20 2.47 -8.94 -0.81
N ILE A 21 2.83 -10.22 -0.65
CA ILE A 21 3.38 -10.72 0.62
C ILE A 21 4.74 -10.10 0.90
N ILE A 22 5.63 -10.04 -0.09
CA ILE A 22 6.93 -9.40 0.06
C ILE A 22 6.75 -7.94 0.49
N ALA A 23 5.87 -7.21 -0.18
CA ALA A 23 5.54 -5.83 0.18
C ALA A 23 4.99 -5.72 1.62
N SER A 24 4.15 -6.68 2.07
CA SER A 24 3.67 -6.70 3.45
C SER A 24 4.82 -6.93 4.46
N PHE A 25 5.77 -7.81 4.15
CA PHE A 25 6.95 -8.04 5.00
C PHE A 25 7.85 -6.80 5.08
N LEU A 26 7.98 -6.05 3.99
CA LEU A 26 8.70 -4.78 3.97
C LEU A 26 8.03 -3.73 4.87
N VAL A 27 6.68 -3.66 4.88
CA VAL A 27 5.95 -2.79 5.82
C VAL A 27 6.23 -3.18 7.27
N VAL A 28 6.22 -4.47 7.58
CA VAL A 28 6.59 -4.96 8.93
C VAL A 28 8.02 -4.56 9.27
N GLY A 29 8.97 -4.66 8.32
CA GLY A 29 10.37 -4.27 8.51
C GLY A 29 10.53 -2.80 8.87
N VAL A 30 9.86 -1.90 8.15
CA VAL A 30 9.86 -0.46 8.47
C VAL A 30 9.35 -0.17 9.88
N ASN A 31 8.31 -0.90 10.33
CA ASN A 31 7.72 -0.67 11.66
C ASN A 31 8.47 -1.39 12.79
N ALA A 32 9.25 -2.42 12.47
CA ALA A 32 10.10 -3.13 13.42
C ALA A 32 11.47 -2.46 13.63
N GLY A 33 11.89 -1.57 12.73
CA GLY A 33 13.24 -1.01 12.70
C GLY A 33 14.26 -2.00 12.13
N LEU A 34 13.91 -2.65 11.00
CA LEU A 34 14.77 -3.64 10.33
C LEU A 34 16.18 -3.10 10.10
N LEU A 35 17.20 -3.82 10.57
CA LEU A 35 18.63 -3.54 10.49
C LEU A 35 19.13 -2.35 11.32
N GLU A 36 18.31 -1.68 12.13
CA GLU A 36 18.71 -0.52 12.94
C GLU A 36 19.82 -0.88 13.95
N GLU A 37 19.85 -2.12 14.45
CA GLU A 37 20.87 -2.63 15.35
C GLU A 37 22.23 -2.87 14.69
N ILE A 38 22.28 -3.01 13.36
CA ILE A 38 23.51 -3.25 12.60
C ILE A 38 24.14 -1.91 12.20
N SER A 39 23.36 -1.07 11.55
CA SER A 39 23.76 0.27 11.10
C SER A 39 22.52 1.13 10.88
N PRO A 40 22.28 2.18 11.71
CA PRO A 40 21.14 3.07 11.54
C PRO A 40 21.08 3.72 10.15
N GLN A 41 22.23 4.09 9.55
CA GLN A 41 22.30 4.72 8.23
C GLN A 41 21.90 3.72 7.13
N THR A 42 22.46 2.50 7.18
CA THR A 42 22.12 1.44 6.21
C THR A 42 20.65 1.03 6.36
N ALA A 43 20.15 0.90 7.58
CA ALA A 43 18.74 0.62 7.86
C ALA A 43 17.84 1.70 7.28
N TYR A 44 18.19 2.98 7.49
CA TYR A 44 17.44 4.10 6.95
C TYR A 44 17.37 4.04 5.41
N LEU A 45 18.50 3.83 4.73
CA LEU A 45 18.55 3.74 3.26
C LEU A 45 17.71 2.56 2.75
N ILE A 46 17.91 1.36 3.30
CA ILE A 46 17.18 0.16 2.89
C ILE A 46 15.67 0.33 3.13
N ASN A 47 15.27 0.81 4.30
CA ASN A 47 13.86 1.04 4.61
C ASN A 47 13.25 2.15 3.74
N SER A 48 14.02 3.18 3.37
CA SER A 48 13.57 4.26 2.51
C SER A 48 13.44 3.83 1.05
N VAL A 49 14.32 2.97 0.54
CA VAL A 49 14.29 2.47 -0.84
C VAL A 49 13.26 1.36 -0.99
N PHE A 50 13.35 0.30 -0.18
CA PHE A 50 12.52 -0.90 -0.35
C PHE A 50 11.25 -0.87 0.51
N GLY A 51 11.34 -0.45 1.77
CA GLY A 51 10.21 -0.42 2.66
C GLY A 51 9.12 0.55 2.21
N ARG A 52 9.52 1.70 1.67
CA ARG A 52 8.57 2.74 1.21
C ARG A 52 7.91 2.43 -0.12
N MET A 53 8.40 1.48 -0.91
CA MET A 53 7.74 1.04 -2.15
C MET A 53 6.48 0.21 -1.91
N ALA A 54 6.30 -0.36 -0.71
CA ALA A 54 5.22 -1.31 -0.43
C ALA A 54 3.83 -0.70 -0.58
N VAL A 55 3.56 0.45 0.04
CA VAL A 55 2.25 1.15 -0.02
C VAL A 55 1.96 1.63 -1.44
N PRO A 56 2.88 2.31 -2.16
CA PRO A 56 2.75 2.63 -3.58
C PRO A 56 2.48 1.41 -4.46
N PHE A 57 3.13 0.28 -4.20
CA PHE A 57 2.86 -0.96 -4.93
C PHE A 57 1.41 -1.44 -4.73
N PHE A 58 0.90 -1.48 -3.50
CA PHE A 58 -0.50 -1.84 -3.24
C PHE A 58 -1.47 -0.88 -3.93
N ALA A 59 -1.16 0.41 -3.96
CA ALA A 59 -1.95 1.42 -4.65
C ALA A 59 -1.97 1.18 -6.16
N CYS A 60 -0.82 0.91 -6.78
CA CYS A 60 -0.68 0.60 -8.19
C CYS A 60 -1.46 -0.69 -8.57
N VAL A 61 -1.32 -1.76 -7.77
CA VAL A 61 -2.07 -3.01 -7.96
C VAL A 61 -3.57 -2.76 -7.93
N THR A 62 -4.04 -1.97 -6.95
CA THR A 62 -5.47 -1.65 -6.81
C THR A 62 -5.99 -0.87 -8.02
N GLY A 63 -5.25 0.15 -8.47
CA GLY A 63 -5.58 0.95 -9.64
C GLY A 63 -5.62 0.11 -10.93
N TYR A 64 -4.65 -0.78 -11.12
CA TYR A 64 -4.56 -1.68 -12.26
C TYR A 64 -5.78 -2.61 -12.37
N PHE A 65 -6.09 -3.34 -11.30
CA PHE A 65 -7.22 -4.27 -11.33
C PHE A 65 -8.57 -3.55 -11.34
N LEU A 66 -8.73 -2.43 -10.62
CA LEU A 66 -9.94 -1.63 -10.69
C LEU A 66 -10.23 -1.19 -12.13
N SER A 67 -9.25 -0.58 -12.80
CA SER A 67 -9.41 -0.05 -14.16
C SER A 67 -9.71 -1.15 -15.18
N ASN A 68 -9.06 -2.30 -15.05
CA ASN A 68 -9.29 -3.45 -15.91
C ASN A 68 -10.73 -3.99 -15.79
N HIS A 69 -11.24 -4.06 -14.56
CA HIS A 69 -12.60 -4.53 -14.29
C HIS A 69 -13.65 -3.46 -14.59
N GLU A 70 -13.39 -2.19 -14.30
CA GLU A 70 -14.34 -1.08 -14.48
C GLU A 70 -14.68 -0.88 -15.96
N ARG A 71 -13.68 -1.01 -16.84
CA ARG A 71 -13.88 -0.92 -18.30
C ARG A 71 -14.67 -2.10 -18.88
N LYS A 72 -14.73 -3.22 -18.16
CA LYS A 72 -15.51 -4.41 -18.54
C LYS A 72 -16.88 -4.46 -17.86
N ASN A 73 -17.01 -3.92 -16.64
CA ASN A 73 -18.21 -4.02 -15.81
C ASN A 73 -18.29 -2.85 -14.80
N ASN A 74 -19.30 -2.00 -14.90
CA ASN A 74 -19.53 -0.81 -14.08
C ASN A 74 -19.67 -1.07 -12.57
N ASN A 75 -19.72 -2.31 -12.12
CA ASN A 75 -19.83 -2.66 -10.70
C ASN A 75 -18.50 -2.93 -10.00
N ALA A 76 -17.37 -2.81 -10.69
CA ALA A 76 -16.05 -3.11 -10.14
C ALA A 76 -15.69 -2.16 -8.98
N TRP A 77 -15.97 -0.87 -9.11
CA TRP A 77 -15.79 0.12 -8.05
C TRP A 77 -16.55 -0.25 -6.77
N LYS A 78 -17.84 -0.57 -6.86
CA LYS A 78 -18.65 -0.96 -5.70
C LYS A 78 -18.10 -2.19 -4.98
N ARG A 79 -17.65 -3.22 -5.73
CA ARG A 79 -17.01 -4.41 -5.15
C ARG A 79 -15.70 -4.08 -4.46
N ASN A 80 -14.88 -3.19 -5.06
CA ASN A 80 -13.61 -2.76 -4.49
C ASN A 80 -13.82 -1.99 -3.19
N ILE A 81 -14.70 -0.98 -3.18
CA ILE A 81 -15.07 -0.20 -1.98
C ILE A 81 -15.61 -1.12 -0.87
N LYS A 82 -16.52 -2.03 -1.20
CA LYS A 82 -17.06 -2.99 -0.22
C LYS A 82 -15.96 -3.85 0.40
N SER A 83 -14.99 -4.29 -0.39
CA SER A 83 -13.84 -5.06 0.10
C SER A 83 -12.94 -4.24 1.01
N LEU A 84 -12.58 -3.01 0.61
CA LEU A 84 -11.76 -2.10 1.41
C LEU A 84 -12.45 -1.75 2.74
N LEU A 85 -13.73 -1.38 2.70
CA LEU A 85 -14.52 -1.07 3.90
C LEU A 85 -14.64 -2.26 4.83
N LYS A 86 -14.85 -3.48 4.29
CA LYS A 86 -14.93 -4.71 5.10
C LYS A 86 -13.66 -4.87 5.96
N TYR A 87 -12.49 -4.83 5.33
CA TYR A 87 -11.23 -4.99 6.06
C TYR A 87 -10.96 -3.80 6.98
N TYR A 88 -11.25 -2.59 6.52
CA TYR A 88 -11.09 -1.39 7.33
C TYR A 88 -11.92 -1.45 8.62
N VAL A 89 -13.20 -1.81 8.53
CA VAL A 89 -14.07 -1.96 9.71
C VAL A 89 -13.58 -3.06 10.64
N ILE A 90 -13.19 -4.24 10.09
CA ILE A 90 -12.66 -5.33 10.91
C ILE A 90 -11.43 -4.87 11.69
N PHE A 91 -10.44 -4.28 11.01
CA PHE A 91 -9.23 -3.81 11.69
C PHE A 91 -9.52 -2.64 12.64
N SER A 92 -10.43 -1.74 12.28
CA SER A 92 -10.84 -0.64 13.16
C SER A 92 -11.40 -1.16 14.50
N VAL A 93 -12.27 -2.16 14.45
CA VAL A 93 -12.83 -2.77 15.68
C VAL A 93 -11.72 -3.41 16.51
N ILE A 94 -10.79 -4.14 15.88
CA ILE A 94 -9.66 -4.78 16.58
C ILE A 94 -8.78 -3.72 17.26
N TYR A 95 -8.43 -2.63 16.56
CA TYR A 95 -7.56 -1.60 17.11
C TYR A 95 -8.24 -0.69 18.12
N LEU A 96 -9.54 -0.44 17.99
CA LEU A 96 -10.29 0.24 19.03
C LEU A 96 -10.33 -0.59 20.32
N ALA A 97 -10.58 -1.90 20.21
CA ALA A 97 -10.50 -2.80 21.36
C ALA A 97 -9.09 -2.80 21.99
N TRP A 98 -8.04 -2.79 21.16
CA TRP A 98 -6.66 -2.69 21.63
C TRP A 98 -6.38 -1.38 22.35
N ASP A 99 -6.86 -0.23 21.83
CA ASP A 99 -6.74 1.08 22.47
C ASP A 99 -7.48 1.14 23.81
N PHE A 100 -8.68 0.51 23.93
CA PHE A 100 -9.39 0.39 25.19
C PHE A 100 -8.61 -0.44 26.23
N ILE A 101 -8.05 -1.58 25.83
CA ILE A 101 -7.23 -2.44 26.70
C ILE A 101 -5.98 -1.71 27.21
N ASN A 102 -5.41 -0.82 26.38
CA ASN A 102 -4.22 -0.04 26.73
C ASN A 102 -4.55 1.32 27.39
N HIS A 103 -5.81 1.56 27.74
CA HIS A 103 -6.25 2.80 28.40
C HIS A 103 -5.97 4.10 27.62
N ASN A 104 -5.84 4.04 26.28
CA ASN A 104 -5.49 5.18 25.43
C ASN A 104 -6.58 6.27 25.38
N PHE A 105 -7.79 5.99 25.86
CA PHE A 105 -8.91 6.96 25.94
C PHE A 105 -9.19 7.40 27.38
N GLN A 106 -8.35 7.04 28.33
CA GLN A 106 -8.55 7.39 29.73
C GLN A 106 -8.49 8.91 29.94
N GLY A 107 -9.47 9.45 30.66
CA GLY A 107 -9.54 10.89 30.94
C GLY A 107 -10.13 11.75 29.82
N MET A 108 -10.54 11.18 28.68
CA MET A 108 -11.23 11.94 27.63
C MET A 108 -12.69 12.18 28.01
N SER A 109 -13.21 13.39 27.70
CA SER A 109 -14.66 13.66 27.76
C SER A 109 -15.37 12.84 26.66
N PHE A 110 -16.66 12.60 26.83
CA PHE A 110 -17.48 11.92 25.79
C PHE A 110 -17.44 12.63 24.45
N VAL A 111 -17.43 13.96 24.46
CA VAL A 111 -17.39 14.79 23.23
C VAL A 111 -16.04 14.61 22.53
N ASP A 112 -14.93 14.74 23.26
CA ASP A 112 -13.57 14.59 22.70
C ASP A 112 -13.33 13.18 22.17
N PHE A 113 -13.81 12.16 22.89
CA PHE A 113 -13.79 10.78 22.44
C PHE A 113 -14.53 10.61 21.11
N SER A 114 -15.77 11.13 21.03
CA SER A 114 -16.60 11.00 19.83
C SER A 114 -15.96 11.71 18.62
N ILE A 115 -15.45 12.92 18.79
CA ILE A 115 -14.74 13.67 17.75
C ILE A 115 -13.49 12.92 17.31
N THR A 116 -12.73 12.40 18.26
CA THR A 116 -11.51 11.63 17.99
C THR A 116 -11.81 10.38 17.16
N ILE A 117 -12.83 9.60 17.52
CA ILE A 117 -13.22 8.40 16.78
C ILE A 117 -13.69 8.75 15.36
N ILE A 118 -14.49 9.79 15.20
CA ILE A 118 -14.96 10.23 13.87
C ILE A 118 -13.76 10.65 13.00
N LYS A 119 -12.87 11.51 13.52
CA LYS A 119 -11.67 11.93 12.77
C LYS A 119 -10.76 10.76 12.42
N ARG A 120 -10.50 9.86 13.38
CA ARG A 120 -9.71 8.64 13.15
C ARG A 120 -10.35 7.78 12.07
N PHE A 121 -11.66 7.56 12.10
CA PHE A 121 -12.32 6.69 11.13
C PHE A 121 -12.34 7.27 9.71
N PHE A 122 -12.59 8.55 9.53
CA PHE A 122 -12.77 9.13 8.20
C PHE A 122 -11.49 9.71 7.59
N ILE A 123 -10.55 10.17 8.41
CA ILE A 123 -9.38 10.94 7.94
C ILE A 123 -8.07 10.20 8.26
N TYR A 124 -7.84 9.90 9.54
CA TYR A 124 -6.51 9.50 10.01
C TYR A 124 -6.24 8.00 9.90
N GLY A 125 -7.29 7.20 9.77
CA GLY A 125 -7.23 5.77 10.09
C GLY A 125 -7.37 5.55 11.59
N THR A 126 -8.10 4.52 11.99
CA THR A 126 -8.36 4.21 13.42
C THR A 126 -7.09 3.82 14.18
N TYR A 127 -6.03 3.47 13.47
CA TYR A 127 -4.68 3.24 13.99
C TYR A 127 -3.63 3.78 13.03
N TYR A 128 -2.38 3.99 13.49
CA TYR A 128 -1.34 4.73 12.76
C TYR A 128 -1.01 4.21 11.35
N HIS A 129 -1.25 2.93 11.04
CA HIS A 129 -1.04 2.34 9.71
C HIS A 129 -2.33 2.26 8.88
N LEU A 130 -3.51 2.36 9.50
CA LEU A 130 -4.80 2.20 8.82
C LEU A 130 -5.21 3.41 7.97
N TRP A 131 -4.44 4.51 7.98
CA TRP A 131 -4.63 5.67 7.10
C TRP A 131 -4.69 5.28 5.60
N PHE A 132 -4.06 4.17 5.25
CA PHE A 132 -4.08 3.61 3.90
C PHE A 132 -5.51 3.38 3.39
N PHE A 133 -6.41 2.88 4.23
CA PHE A 133 -7.77 2.54 3.81
C PHE A 133 -8.61 3.76 3.41
N PRO A 134 -8.78 4.80 4.23
CA PRO A 134 -9.53 6.00 3.80
C PRO A 134 -8.88 6.69 2.60
N CYS A 135 -7.54 6.79 2.53
CA CYS A 135 -6.86 7.32 1.36
C CYS A 135 -7.10 6.47 0.10
N MET A 136 -7.07 5.15 0.22
CA MET A 136 -7.33 4.24 -0.90
C MET A 136 -8.79 4.34 -1.38
N ILE A 137 -9.75 4.37 -0.46
CA ILE A 137 -11.18 4.55 -0.77
C ILE A 137 -11.38 5.86 -1.53
N ALA A 138 -10.77 6.95 -1.08
CA ALA A 138 -10.83 8.23 -1.77
C ALA A 138 -10.23 8.16 -3.18
N ALA A 139 -9.02 7.58 -3.33
CA ALA A 139 -8.33 7.50 -4.62
C ALA A 139 -9.08 6.63 -5.65
N VAL A 140 -9.60 5.46 -5.25
CA VAL A 140 -10.36 4.60 -6.16
C VAL A 140 -11.70 5.22 -6.54
N THR A 141 -12.29 6.03 -5.64
CA THR A 141 -13.53 6.76 -5.92
C THR A 141 -13.29 7.89 -6.92
N VAL A 142 -12.23 8.68 -6.73
CA VAL A 142 -11.81 9.72 -7.67
C VAL A 142 -11.52 9.10 -9.05
N LEU A 143 -10.76 8.01 -9.10
CA LEU A 143 -10.45 7.32 -10.35
C LEU A 143 -11.72 6.82 -11.04
N HIS A 144 -12.66 6.19 -10.32
CA HIS A 144 -13.93 5.71 -10.88
C HIS A 144 -14.70 6.85 -11.58
N PHE A 145 -14.90 7.99 -10.90
CA PHE A 145 -15.62 9.11 -11.49
C PHE A 145 -14.87 9.72 -12.68
N CYS A 146 -13.53 9.79 -12.63
CA CYS A 146 -12.73 10.28 -13.75
C CYS A 146 -12.80 9.34 -14.97
N ILE A 147 -12.81 8.04 -14.78
CA ILE A 147 -13.05 7.06 -15.87
C ILE A 147 -14.45 7.26 -16.45
N LYS A 148 -15.47 7.35 -15.59
CA LYS A 148 -16.86 7.55 -16.01
C LYS A 148 -17.07 8.82 -16.83
N TRP A 149 -16.38 9.92 -16.45
CA TRP A 149 -16.47 11.21 -17.12
C TRP A 149 -15.40 11.42 -18.21
N LYS A 150 -14.57 10.40 -18.50
CA LYS A 150 -13.45 10.46 -19.47
C LYS A 150 -12.47 11.61 -19.19
N LYS A 151 -12.21 11.87 -17.89
CA LYS A 151 -11.31 12.94 -17.40
C LYS A 151 -9.98 12.42 -16.85
N GLU A 152 -9.56 11.20 -17.20
CA GLU A 152 -8.34 10.58 -16.66
C GLU A 152 -7.09 11.41 -16.97
N LYS A 153 -7.00 12.04 -18.17
CA LYS A 153 -5.86 12.90 -18.54
C LYS A 153 -5.73 14.12 -17.62
N LEU A 154 -6.88 14.73 -17.26
CA LEU A 154 -6.92 15.87 -16.35
C LEU A 154 -6.48 15.46 -14.95
N LEU A 155 -6.96 14.31 -14.49
CA LEU A 155 -6.56 13.75 -13.18
C LEU A 155 -5.06 13.45 -13.16
N TRP A 156 -4.50 12.90 -14.23
CA TRP A 156 -3.06 12.67 -14.37
C TRP A 156 -2.26 13.96 -14.24
N PHE A 157 -2.68 15.01 -14.94
CA PHE A 157 -2.00 16.31 -14.92
C PHE A 157 -1.96 16.88 -13.49
N PHE A 158 -3.11 16.94 -12.80
CA PHE A 158 -3.17 17.44 -11.42
C PHE A 158 -2.41 16.52 -10.46
N SER A 159 -2.51 15.22 -10.62
CA SER A 159 -1.78 14.27 -9.76
C SER A 159 -0.27 14.40 -9.91
N ALA A 160 0.23 14.65 -11.12
CA ALA A 160 1.66 14.87 -11.35
C ALA A 160 2.15 16.14 -10.62
N ILE A 161 1.41 17.24 -10.70
CA ILE A 161 1.73 18.50 -9.99
C ILE A 161 1.73 18.24 -8.47
N LEU A 162 0.67 17.59 -7.96
CA LEU A 162 0.55 17.27 -6.54
C LEU A 162 1.64 16.31 -6.06
N TYR A 163 2.06 15.35 -6.91
CA TYR A 163 3.17 14.45 -6.60
C TYR A 163 4.48 15.20 -6.47
N VAL A 164 4.80 16.06 -7.44
CA VAL A 164 6.00 16.91 -7.38
C VAL A 164 6.00 17.75 -6.12
N PHE A 165 4.90 18.44 -5.84
CA PHE A 165 4.73 19.20 -4.59
C PHE A 165 4.93 18.30 -3.36
N GLY A 166 4.34 17.11 -3.36
CA GLY A 166 4.48 16.14 -2.29
C GLY A 166 5.93 15.70 -2.07
N VAL A 167 6.71 15.44 -3.13
CA VAL A 167 8.14 15.11 -3.04
C VAL A 167 8.93 16.24 -2.37
N PHE A 168 8.62 17.50 -2.70
CA PHE A 168 9.19 18.66 -2.03
C PHE A 168 8.75 18.79 -0.55
N THR A 169 7.66 18.20 -0.14
CA THR A 169 7.28 18.18 1.28
C THR A 169 7.92 17.04 2.07
N TYR A 170 8.64 16.12 1.42
CA TYR A 170 9.32 14.97 2.03
C TYR A 170 10.84 14.99 1.76
N THR A 171 11.26 14.40 0.64
CA THR A 171 12.68 14.18 0.33
C THR A 171 13.43 15.48 0.08
N TRP A 172 12.79 16.45 -0.57
CA TRP A 172 13.40 17.74 -0.90
C TRP A 172 12.84 18.91 -0.07
N TYR A 173 12.42 18.63 1.18
CA TYR A 173 11.80 19.65 2.05
C TYR A 173 12.70 20.85 2.32
N GLY A 174 13.99 20.64 2.51
CA GLY A 174 14.95 21.73 2.75
C GLY A 174 14.99 22.77 1.62
N VAL A 175 14.54 22.43 0.40
CA VAL A 175 14.43 23.39 -0.71
C VAL A 175 13.30 24.40 -0.47
N ILE A 176 12.21 24.02 0.21
CA ILE A 176 11.04 24.88 0.40
C ILE A 176 10.88 25.40 1.83
N GLN A 177 11.59 24.82 2.77
CA GLN A 177 11.54 25.18 4.19
C GLN A 177 11.96 26.65 4.40
N GLY A 178 11.17 27.39 5.16
CA GLY A 178 11.44 28.81 5.47
C GLY A 178 11.26 29.78 4.31
N ARG A 179 10.84 29.30 3.12
CA ARG A 179 10.63 30.18 1.94
C ARG A 179 9.21 30.69 1.81
N SER A 180 8.26 30.09 2.51
CA SER A 180 6.85 30.50 2.50
C SER A 180 6.20 30.17 3.83
N TRP A 181 5.69 31.20 4.51
CA TRP A 181 4.96 31.03 5.77
C TRP A 181 3.73 30.12 5.62
N ILE A 182 3.11 30.09 4.43
CA ILE A 182 1.97 29.21 4.14
C ILE A 182 2.43 27.74 4.15
N ILE A 183 3.55 27.43 3.49
CA ILE A 183 4.11 26.08 3.46
C ILE A 183 4.50 25.63 4.86
N ASP A 184 5.22 26.47 5.59
CA ASP A 184 5.65 26.16 6.95
C ASP A 184 4.46 25.90 7.87
N ARG A 185 3.40 26.74 7.79
CA ARG A 185 2.16 26.55 8.54
C ARG A 185 1.41 25.26 8.15
N LEU A 186 1.38 24.92 6.86
CA LEU A 186 0.80 23.65 6.39
C LEU A 186 1.59 22.45 6.94
N MET A 187 2.93 22.54 6.95
CA MET A 187 3.79 21.47 7.44
C MET A 187 3.68 21.23 8.95
N GLU A 188 3.34 22.25 9.74
CA GLU A 188 3.03 22.14 11.16
C GLU A 188 1.67 21.48 11.43
N SER A 189 0.76 21.51 10.44
CA SER A 189 -0.59 20.96 10.60
C SER A 189 -0.56 19.43 10.62
N PHE A 190 -1.10 18.83 11.68
CA PHE A 190 -1.26 17.37 11.79
C PHE A 190 -2.13 16.80 10.66
N ASP A 191 -3.18 17.51 10.26
CA ASP A 191 -4.09 17.08 9.21
C ASP A 191 -3.41 17.01 7.83
N PHE A 192 -2.44 17.88 7.59
CA PHE A 192 -1.71 17.93 6.33
C PHE A 192 -0.85 16.69 6.08
N ILE A 193 -0.43 15.95 7.10
CA ILE A 193 0.30 14.69 6.97
C ILE A 193 -0.49 13.68 6.12
N TYR A 194 -1.81 13.62 6.29
CA TYR A 194 -2.68 12.68 5.57
C TYR A 194 -2.89 13.11 4.12
N ILE A 195 -3.01 14.42 3.89
CA ILE A 195 -3.07 15.00 2.53
C ILE A 195 -1.76 14.68 1.79
N ARG A 196 -0.61 14.88 2.43
CA ARG A 196 0.70 14.53 1.85
C ARG A 196 0.79 13.06 1.48
N ARG A 197 0.37 12.14 2.38
CA ARG A 197 0.35 10.70 2.11
C ARG A 197 -0.56 10.35 0.95
N PHE A 198 -1.73 10.97 0.86
CA PHE A 198 -2.67 10.77 -0.24
C PHE A 198 -2.07 11.19 -1.58
N ILE A 199 -1.52 12.39 -1.68
CA ILE A 199 -0.99 12.95 -2.93
C ILE A 199 0.36 12.35 -3.36
N THR A 200 1.15 11.78 -2.43
CA THR A 200 2.47 11.22 -2.74
C THR A 200 2.52 9.69 -2.78
N ALA A 201 1.74 9.00 -1.94
CA ALA A 201 1.87 7.55 -1.80
C ALA A 201 0.67 6.77 -2.37
N ILE A 202 -0.49 7.39 -2.57
CA ILE A 202 -1.70 6.67 -2.98
C ILE A 202 -2.18 7.10 -4.37
N LEU A 203 -2.63 8.34 -4.53
CA LEU A 203 -3.28 8.79 -5.77
C LEU A 203 -2.40 8.60 -7.02
N PRO A 204 -1.11 9.01 -7.05
CA PRO A 204 -0.27 8.86 -8.23
C PRO A 204 -0.08 7.40 -8.63
N PHE A 205 0.01 6.50 -7.64
CA PHE A 205 0.23 5.08 -7.89
C PHE A 205 -1.05 4.33 -8.28
N VAL A 206 -2.21 4.73 -7.77
CA VAL A 206 -3.52 4.26 -8.28
C VAL A 206 -3.66 4.64 -9.77
N LEU A 207 -3.26 5.86 -10.14
CA LEU A 207 -3.26 6.31 -11.52
C LEU A 207 -2.22 5.59 -12.37
N LEU A 208 -1.02 5.33 -11.82
CA LEU A 208 0.00 4.53 -12.50
C LEU A 208 -0.54 3.14 -12.87
N GLY A 209 -1.26 2.50 -11.93
CA GLY A 209 -1.95 1.23 -12.19
C GLY A 209 -3.01 1.35 -13.30
N ASN A 210 -3.80 2.43 -13.29
CA ASN A 210 -4.76 2.72 -14.37
C ASN A 210 -4.05 2.88 -15.73
N TYR A 211 -2.94 3.62 -15.78
CA TYR A 211 -2.15 3.82 -16.99
C TYR A 211 -1.61 2.50 -17.56
N ILE A 212 -1.03 1.64 -16.70
CA ILE A 212 -0.52 0.33 -17.11
C ILE A 212 -1.67 -0.53 -17.65
N SER A 213 -2.82 -0.58 -16.97
CA SER A 213 -4.01 -1.30 -17.41
C SER A 213 -4.50 -0.83 -18.79
N GLU A 214 -4.51 0.49 -19.01
CA GLU A 214 -4.93 1.05 -20.30
C GLU A 214 -3.99 0.69 -21.45
N ARG A 215 -2.67 0.68 -21.19
CA ARG A 215 -1.67 0.25 -22.18
C ARG A 215 -1.83 -1.22 -22.55
N GLU A 216 -2.02 -2.09 -21.58
CA GLU A 216 -2.25 -3.52 -21.78
C GLU A 216 -3.50 -3.76 -22.64
N ILE A 217 -4.63 -3.12 -22.31
CA ILE A 217 -5.89 -3.27 -23.07
C ILE A 217 -5.72 -2.80 -24.51
N LYS A 218 -5.03 -1.68 -24.73
CA LYS A 218 -4.80 -1.11 -26.08
C LYS A 218 -3.73 -1.87 -26.87
N LYS A 219 -3.11 -2.91 -26.30
CA LYS A 219 -2.02 -3.69 -26.92
C LYS A 219 -0.96 -2.77 -27.55
N LYS A 220 -0.66 -1.63 -26.93
CA LYS A 220 0.33 -0.70 -27.46
C LYS A 220 1.71 -1.36 -27.46
N ARG A 221 2.24 -1.62 -28.66
CA ARG A 221 3.60 -2.14 -28.82
C ARG A 221 4.59 -1.17 -28.20
N THR A 222 5.39 -1.71 -27.32
CA THR A 222 6.47 -1.00 -26.65
C THR A 222 7.64 -0.83 -27.59
N THR A 223 8.09 0.40 -27.77
CA THR A 223 9.26 0.75 -28.60
C THR A 223 10.49 1.04 -27.75
N SER A 224 10.30 1.42 -26.49
CA SER A 224 11.40 1.77 -25.59
C SER A 224 12.19 0.53 -25.13
N PHE A 225 13.52 0.62 -25.10
CA PHE A 225 14.41 -0.40 -24.53
C PHE A 225 14.06 -0.73 -23.08
N ALA A 226 13.77 0.29 -22.26
CA ALA A 226 13.43 0.11 -20.85
C ALA A 226 12.17 -0.75 -20.62
N GLU A 227 11.22 -0.72 -21.54
CA GLU A 227 10.01 -1.53 -21.48
C GLU A 227 10.21 -2.94 -22.06
N LYS A 228 11.19 -3.10 -22.99
CA LYS A 228 11.59 -4.42 -23.50
C LYS A 228 12.40 -5.21 -22.48
N SER A 229 13.16 -4.51 -21.63
CA SER A 229 14.00 -5.10 -20.59
C SER A 229 13.66 -4.50 -19.20
N PRO A 230 12.43 -4.73 -18.69
CA PRO A 230 11.96 -4.05 -17.47
C PRO A 230 12.76 -4.44 -16.22
N CYS A 231 13.40 -5.62 -16.19
CA CYS A 231 14.27 -6.00 -15.08
C CYS A 231 15.51 -5.11 -14.96
N ILE A 232 16.14 -4.78 -16.11
CA ILE A 232 17.30 -3.88 -16.13
C ILE A 232 16.85 -2.47 -15.75
N ALA A 233 15.73 -2.01 -16.30
CA ALA A 233 15.18 -0.71 -15.98
C ALA A 233 14.77 -0.59 -14.50
N LEU A 234 14.24 -1.65 -13.91
CA LEU A 234 13.94 -1.74 -12.48
C LEU A 234 15.21 -1.60 -11.64
N PHE A 235 16.26 -2.34 -11.98
CA PHE A 235 17.53 -2.27 -11.28
C PHE A 235 18.12 -0.84 -11.30
N LEU A 236 18.14 -0.21 -12.47
CA LEU A 236 18.58 1.19 -12.62
C LEU A 236 17.68 2.17 -11.84
N ALA A 237 16.37 1.97 -11.87
CA ALA A 237 15.43 2.82 -11.12
C ALA A 237 15.63 2.70 -9.60
N ILE A 238 15.92 1.51 -9.09
CA ILE A 238 16.25 1.30 -7.66
C ILE A 238 17.53 2.03 -7.29
N ILE A 239 18.58 1.92 -8.11
CA ILE A 239 19.85 2.63 -7.87
C ILE A 239 19.62 4.15 -7.87
N LEU A 240 18.95 4.68 -8.91
CA LEU A 240 18.69 6.12 -9.00
C LEU A 240 17.83 6.64 -7.85
N ASN A 241 16.83 5.87 -7.44
CA ASN A 241 16.02 6.19 -6.25
C ASN A 241 16.86 6.20 -4.97
N GLY A 242 17.74 5.22 -4.81
CA GLY A 242 18.67 5.17 -3.67
C GLY A 242 19.65 6.35 -3.65
N VAL A 243 20.23 6.70 -4.81
CA VAL A 243 21.11 7.86 -4.94
C VAL A 243 20.36 9.17 -4.62
N GLU A 244 19.13 9.33 -5.11
CA GLU A 244 18.28 10.50 -4.80
C GLU A 244 18.10 10.65 -3.28
N ILE A 245 17.75 9.57 -2.60
CA ILE A 245 17.50 9.55 -1.15
C ILE A 245 18.81 9.87 -0.40
N GLU A 246 19.92 9.25 -0.79
CA GLU A 246 21.22 9.47 -0.13
C GLU A 246 21.70 10.89 -0.30
N VAL A 247 21.61 11.45 -1.52
CA VAL A 247 21.97 12.87 -1.77
C VAL A 247 21.12 13.81 -0.93
N ALA A 248 19.80 13.59 -0.89
CA ALA A 248 18.92 14.43 -0.09
C ALA A 248 19.20 14.31 1.43
N THR A 249 19.60 13.10 1.89
CA THR A 249 20.01 12.86 3.29
C THR A 249 21.29 13.59 3.60
N CYS A 250 22.32 13.46 2.77
CA CYS A 250 23.62 14.14 2.96
C CYS A 250 23.49 15.67 2.96
N LEU A 251 22.52 16.20 2.18
CA LEU A 251 22.23 17.64 2.14
C LEU A 251 21.29 18.11 3.27
N GLY A 252 20.83 17.23 4.15
CA GLY A 252 19.88 17.56 5.22
C GLY A 252 18.51 18.04 4.75
N MET A 253 18.09 17.61 3.55
CA MET A 253 16.85 18.08 2.92
C MET A 253 15.60 17.34 3.38
N ILE A 254 15.75 16.18 4.02
CA ILE A 254 14.65 15.25 4.27
C ILE A 254 13.81 15.66 5.49
N ASN A 255 12.49 15.61 5.34
CA ASN A 255 11.52 15.77 6.40
C ASN A 255 10.64 14.51 6.55
N GLY A 256 11.06 13.57 7.38
CA GLY A 256 10.29 12.39 7.74
C GLY A 256 10.24 11.30 6.68
N MET A 257 9.03 10.84 6.33
CA MET A 257 8.86 9.76 5.37
C MET A 257 9.26 10.18 3.96
N THR A 258 9.97 9.32 3.25
CA THR A 258 10.47 9.61 1.92
C THR A 258 9.42 9.36 0.84
N GLY A 259 9.03 10.41 0.12
CA GLY A 259 8.45 10.35 -1.21
C GLY A 259 9.47 10.92 -2.17
N SER A 260 9.96 10.16 -3.15
CA SER A 260 11.06 10.51 -4.06
C SER A 260 10.62 10.49 -5.51
N PHE A 261 11.30 11.23 -6.38
CA PHE A 261 11.02 11.19 -7.82
C PHE A 261 11.31 9.81 -8.42
N GLY A 262 12.34 9.13 -7.93
CA GLY A 262 12.72 7.78 -8.37
C GLY A 262 11.66 6.72 -8.10
N LEU A 263 10.86 6.88 -7.04
CA LEU A 263 9.90 5.87 -6.59
C LEU A 263 8.85 5.50 -7.63
N ILE A 264 8.38 6.48 -8.43
CA ILE A 264 7.37 6.20 -9.47
C ILE A 264 7.93 5.28 -10.56
N PHE A 265 9.21 5.45 -10.92
CA PHE A 265 9.89 4.57 -11.88
C PHE A 265 10.14 3.18 -11.30
N VAL A 266 10.52 3.09 -10.02
CA VAL A 266 10.67 1.80 -9.33
C VAL A 266 9.37 1.01 -9.39
N ILE A 267 8.24 1.61 -9.03
CA ILE A 267 6.93 0.92 -9.04
C ILE A 267 6.50 0.59 -10.47
N TYR A 268 6.72 1.48 -11.44
CA TYR A 268 6.38 1.24 -12.84
C TYR A 268 7.13 0.03 -13.40
N PHE A 269 8.46 0.00 -13.29
CA PHE A 269 9.26 -1.09 -13.83
C PHE A 269 9.13 -2.39 -13.02
N LEU A 270 8.90 -2.32 -11.70
CA LEU A 270 8.54 -3.48 -10.91
C LEU A 270 7.24 -4.12 -11.43
N PHE A 271 6.22 -3.30 -11.67
CA PHE A 271 4.95 -3.81 -12.15
C PHE A 271 5.06 -4.42 -13.54
N LEU A 272 5.78 -3.79 -14.47
CA LEU A 272 6.07 -4.34 -15.80
C LEU A 272 6.87 -5.65 -15.73
N THR A 273 7.87 -5.73 -14.84
CA THR A 273 8.63 -6.96 -14.60
C THR A 273 7.70 -8.11 -14.18
N LEU A 274 6.80 -7.85 -13.23
CA LEU A 274 5.84 -8.85 -12.76
C LEU A 274 4.83 -9.27 -13.85
N LEU A 275 4.41 -8.34 -14.72
CA LEU A 275 3.54 -8.65 -15.85
C LEU A 275 4.24 -9.50 -16.91
N ASN A 276 5.51 -9.23 -17.19
CA ASN A 276 6.29 -9.96 -18.19
C ASN A 276 6.75 -11.35 -17.70
N HIS A 277 6.75 -11.59 -16.40
CA HIS A 277 7.17 -12.85 -15.79
C HIS A 277 6.06 -13.45 -14.91
N PRO A 278 4.88 -13.79 -15.47
CA PRO A 278 3.80 -14.41 -14.71
C PRO A 278 4.24 -15.81 -14.23
N LEU A 279 3.87 -16.16 -13.02
CA LEU A 279 4.13 -17.49 -12.45
C LEU A 279 2.90 -18.37 -12.68
N ASP A 280 2.81 -19.01 -13.86
CA ASP A 280 1.62 -19.74 -14.32
C ASP A 280 1.65 -21.24 -14.03
N LYS A 281 2.65 -21.75 -13.29
CA LYS A 281 2.74 -23.16 -12.92
C LYS A 281 1.54 -23.61 -12.07
N THR A 282 1.07 -24.83 -12.28
CA THR A 282 -0.17 -25.38 -11.69
C THR A 282 -0.27 -25.27 -10.16
N GLY A 283 0.87 -25.25 -9.43
CA GLY A 283 0.91 -24.98 -7.99
C GLY A 283 0.79 -23.50 -7.59
N ALA A 284 1.18 -22.59 -8.49
CA ALA A 284 1.23 -21.15 -8.21
C ALA A 284 -0.14 -20.52 -7.97
N TYR A 285 -1.23 -21.09 -8.53
CA TYR A 285 -2.58 -20.61 -8.28
C TYR A 285 -3.03 -20.70 -6.81
N LYS A 286 -2.76 -21.84 -6.15
CA LYS A 286 -3.09 -22.04 -4.73
C LYS A 286 -2.27 -21.11 -3.85
N ILE A 287 -0.97 -20.99 -4.17
CA ILE A 287 -0.04 -20.09 -3.48
C ILE A 287 -0.47 -18.64 -3.66
N GLY A 288 -0.72 -18.18 -4.88
CA GLY A 288 -1.15 -16.80 -5.16
C GLY A 288 -2.47 -16.43 -4.46
N LYS A 289 -3.46 -17.35 -4.40
CA LYS A 289 -4.70 -17.12 -3.64
C LYS A 289 -4.42 -16.94 -2.14
N TYR A 290 -3.56 -17.78 -1.58
CA TYR A 290 -3.15 -17.65 -0.18
C TYR A 290 -2.41 -16.33 0.04
N CYS A 291 -1.42 -16.01 -0.80
CA CYS A 291 -0.61 -14.80 -0.73
C CYS A 291 -1.46 -13.52 -0.73
N ARG A 292 -2.48 -13.45 -1.59
CA ARG A 292 -3.38 -12.30 -1.65
C ARG A 292 -4.16 -12.09 -0.36
N ASN A 293 -4.69 -13.17 0.24
CA ASN A 293 -5.45 -13.07 1.49
C ASN A 293 -4.52 -12.78 2.67
N ALA A 294 -3.38 -13.47 2.73
CA ALA A 294 -2.40 -13.32 3.79
C ALA A 294 -1.80 -11.91 3.81
N SER A 295 -1.49 -11.30 2.65
CA SER A 295 -0.90 -9.96 2.59
C SER A 295 -1.76 -8.89 3.27
N VAL A 296 -3.09 -8.95 3.14
CA VAL A 296 -4.01 -8.01 3.80
C VAL A 296 -4.02 -8.23 5.31
N MET A 297 -4.01 -9.50 5.74
CA MET A 297 -3.99 -9.84 7.18
C MET A 297 -2.66 -9.47 7.82
N ILE A 298 -1.53 -9.71 7.13
CA ILE A 298 -0.20 -9.30 7.58
C ILE A 298 -0.15 -7.78 7.75
N TYR A 299 -0.60 -7.04 6.72
CA TYR A 299 -0.67 -5.59 6.78
C TYR A 299 -1.56 -5.11 7.93
N GLY A 300 -2.72 -5.74 8.14
CA GLY A 300 -3.68 -5.29 9.16
C GLY A 300 -3.29 -5.62 10.60
N LEU A 301 -2.61 -6.75 10.84
CA LEU A 301 -2.39 -7.25 12.21
C LEU A 301 -0.97 -7.04 12.75
N HIS A 302 0.02 -6.70 11.90
CA HIS A 302 1.41 -6.60 12.35
C HIS A 302 1.63 -5.64 13.52
N PRO A 303 0.99 -4.46 13.61
CA PRO A 303 1.29 -3.55 14.72
C PRO A 303 0.91 -4.11 16.09
N ILE A 304 -0.21 -4.80 16.20
CA ILE A 304 -0.60 -5.45 17.48
C ILE A 304 0.45 -6.46 17.89
N ILE A 305 0.94 -7.27 16.96
CA ILE A 305 1.95 -8.30 17.23
C ILE A 305 3.27 -7.65 17.63
N LEU A 306 3.70 -6.63 16.89
CA LEU A 306 4.91 -5.84 17.20
C LEU A 306 4.82 -5.25 18.62
N GLU A 307 3.72 -4.60 18.96
CA GLU A 307 3.54 -3.98 20.26
C GLU A 307 3.45 -5.02 21.37
N ALA A 308 2.75 -6.13 21.14
CA ALA A 308 2.62 -7.21 22.11
C ALA A 308 3.98 -7.84 22.44
N ILE A 309 4.87 -7.98 21.44
CA ILE A 309 6.24 -8.47 21.64
C ILE A 309 7.08 -7.41 22.38
N LYS A 310 7.09 -6.15 21.90
CA LYS A 310 7.85 -5.06 22.51
C LYS A 310 7.52 -4.84 24.00
N LYS A 311 6.26 -5.02 24.39
CA LYS A 311 5.83 -4.89 25.79
C LYS A 311 6.34 -6.01 26.71
N ARG A 312 6.71 -7.18 26.15
CA ARG A 312 7.10 -8.36 26.92
C ARG A 312 8.56 -8.75 26.79
N THR A 313 9.26 -8.16 25.82
CA THR A 313 10.64 -8.52 25.50
C THR A 313 11.44 -7.26 25.13
N ALA A 314 12.75 -7.37 25.22
CA ALA A 314 13.68 -6.33 24.74
C ALA A 314 14.03 -6.49 23.25
N PHE A 315 13.29 -7.30 22.49
CA PHE A 315 13.57 -7.51 21.07
C PHE A 315 13.30 -6.25 20.25
N SER A 316 14.23 -5.92 19.38
CA SER A 316 14.16 -4.79 18.45
C SER A 316 14.71 -5.18 17.07
N GLY A 317 14.56 -4.30 16.10
CA GLY A 317 15.18 -4.44 14.80
C GLY A 317 14.86 -5.73 14.07
N THR A 318 15.89 -6.38 13.53
CA THR A 318 15.76 -7.58 12.70
C THR A 318 15.17 -8.77 13.46
N VAL A 319 15.53 -8.96 14.73
CA VAL A 319 14.99 -10.06 15.55
C VAL A 319 13.48 -9.89 15.74
N LEU A 320 13.04 -8.70 16.08
CA LEU A 320 11.62 -8.36 16.22
C LEU A 320 10.86 -8.57 14.91
N TRP A 321 11.46 -8.17 13.77
CA TRP A 321 10.90 -8.37 12.44
C TRP A 321 10.70 -9.85 12.12
N ILE A 322 11.73 -10.69 12.32
CA ILE A 322 11.66 -12.14 12.04
C ILE A 322 10.56 -12.80 12.88
N ILE A 323 10.56 -12.56 14.21
CA ILE A 323 9.57 -13.15 15.12
C ILE A 323 8.16 -12.71 14.72
N THR A 324 7.97 -11.44 14.41
CA THR A 324 6.66 -10.91 13.98
C THR A 324 6.18 -11.58 12.70
N ILE A 325 7.06 -11.75 11.68
CA ILE A 325 6.70 -12.42 10.43
C ILE A 325 6.30 -13.88 10.68
N ILE A 326 7.08 -14.62 11.48
CA ILE A 326 6.77 -16.01 11.78
C ILE A 326 5.39 -16.11 12.46
N LEU A 327 5.16 -15.34 13.52
CA LEU A 327 3.89 -15.36 14.25
C LEU A 327 2.70 -14.98 13.38
N ILE A 328 2.83 -13.92 12.58
CA ILE A 328 1.71 -13.47 11.74
C ILE A 328 1.42 -14.45 10.59
N CYS A 329 2.45 -15.11 10.04
CA CYS A 329 2.26 -16.17 9.04
C CYS A 329 1.53 -17.39 9.65
N VAL A 330 1.86 -17.77 10.87
CA VAL A 330 1.15 -18.85 11.57
C VAL A 330 -0.31 -18.45 11.82
N ILE A 331 -0.56 -17.25 12.33
CA ILE A 331 -1.91 -16.75 12.59
C ILE A 331 -2.73 -16.70 11.29
N THR A 332 -2.18 -16.16 10.21
CA THR A 332 -2.87 -16.08 8.92
C THR A 332 -3.15 -17.45 8.32
N TYR A 333 -2.26 -18.42 8.50
CA TYR A 333 -2.47 -19.80 8.07
C TYR A 333 -3.62 -20.47 8.84
N ILE A 334 -3.66 -20.32 10.15
CA ILE A 334 -4.73 -20.87 11.02
C ILE A 334 -6.08 -20.26 10.63
N LEU A 335 -6.14 -18.94 10.44
CA LEU A 335 -7.36 -18.24 10.04
C LEU A 335 -7.86 -18.68 8.65
N ASP A 336 -6.97 -18.81 7.67
CA ASP A 336 -7.34 -19.28 6.32
C ASP A 336 -7.87 -20.72 6.34
N LYS A 337 -7.24 -21.61 7.13
CA LYS A 337 -7.69 -23.00 7.31
C LYS A 337 -9.06 -23.07 7.98
N GLY A 338 -9.29 -22.26 9.02
CA GLY A 338 -10.58 -22.17 9.73
C GLY A 338 -11.71 -21.73 8.79
N LEU A 339 -11.49 -20.67 8.01
CA LEU A 339 -12.45 -20.16 7.04
C LEU A 339 -12.78 -21.17 5.94
N ARG A 340 -11.80 -21.92 5.45
CA ARG A 340 -12.01 -22.99 4.45
C ARG A 340 -12.85 -24.15 5.01
N ASN A 341 -12.64 -24.54 6.26
CA ASN A 341 -13.43 -25.59 6.89
C ASN A 341 -14.89 -25.18 7.08
N GLN A 342 -15.15 -23.94 7.53
CA GLN A 342 -16.52 -23.43 7.64
C GLN A 342 -17.24 -23.37 6.30
N SER A 343 -16.55 -23.01 5.20
CA SER A 343 -17.15 -22.96 3.86
C SER A 343 -17.53 -24.36 3.36
N LYS A 344 -16.75 -25.40 3.67
CA LYS A 344 -17.07 -26.80 3.35
C LYS A 344 -18.30 -27.30 4.12
N ILE A 345 -18.40 -26.98 5.41
CA ILE A 345 -19.55 -27.35 6.25
C ILE A 345 -20.83 -26.69 5.75
N ARG A 346 -20.79 -25.41 5.38
CA ARG A 346 -21.94 -24.68 4.82
C ARG A 346 -22.33 -25.16 3.42
N GLY A 347 -21.39 -25.68 2.64
CA GLY A 347 -21.65 -26.28 1.32
C GLY A 347 -22.37 -27.63 1.43
N ASN A 348 -21.97 -28.45 2.43
CA ASN A 348 -22.59 -29.75 2.68
C ASN A 348 -23.99 -29.66 3.31
N ASN A 349 -24.31 -28.56 3.99
CA ASN A 349 -25.65 -28.34 4.58
C ASN A 349 -26.66 -27.71 3.60
N LYS A 350 -26.29 -27.52 2.35
CA LYS A 350 -27.17 -27.01 1.26
C LYS A 350 -27.52 -28.08 0.20
N LEU A 351 -27.06 -29.31 0.38
CA LEU A 351 -27.43 -30.50 -0.35
C LEU A 351 -28.40 -31.34 0.49
#